data_5508d87992b9ed60e1db92f4e60b6384
#
_entry.id   5508d87992b9ed60e1db92f4e60b6384
#
_cell.length_a   1.000
_cell.length_b   1.000
_cell.length_c   1.000
_cell.angle_alpha   90.00
_cell.angle_beta   90.00
_cell.angle_gamma   90.00
#
_symmetry.space_group_name_H-M   'P 1'
#
loop_
_entity.id
_entity.type
_entity.pdbx_description
1 polymer ?
#
loop_
_entity_poly.entity_id
_entity_poly.type
_entity_poly.pdbx_seq_one_letter_code
_entity_poly.pdbx_strand_id
1 'polypeptide(L)'
;MEDVGVAPLCKSSRADKTATMIRKIFQIILWLAAGAYGVVGVLAITGVLGSAREANSLGRAYAVFGSMILIIGAMAAIATFLANKWRGWLIVAPLILCLGLPIVLFAAFWIDMEKGEVHRRQLQAEQRSGKWDFGEQPARLAVAQAISANNQDAIRAAAKAVPDLQAPGRDGTTLLYFAVTQSWQRPELVEAVKTLLSLGANPNYTNGKPNSFAMANAVHASAPVLRAILEADGNPNARDEFGQPIILMNWYLGYYPNQARSRLELLLDRGADVNSAMPEGASDSAGYTLLLYRTKMGLDDNLAYADALTLLERGADPNRAAADGMTFAKMLTQHRAQFARTLRTPPEFAALWEWAEKHGIVH
;
A
#
# COMPACT_ATOMS: atom_id res chain seq x y z
N MET A 1 -19.11 -49.63 -87.90
CA MET A 1 -18.53 -48.30 -87.83
C MET A 1 -18.42 -47.94 -86.43
N GLU A 2 -17.17 -47.85 -85.97
CA GLU A 2 -16.71 -47.92 -84.58
C GLU A 2 -17.05 -46.67 -83.80
N ASP A 3 -17.50 -46.94 -82.63
CA ASP A 3 -17.78 -45.98 -81.58
C ASP A 3 -16.47 -45.73 -80.79
N VAL A 4 -15.92 -44.53 -80.92
CA VAL A 4 -14.69 -44.12 -80.27
C VAL A 4 -15.06 -43.57 -78.90
N GLY A 5 -14.86 -44.40 -77.85
CA GLY A 5 -15.02 -44.05 -76.49
C GLY A 5 -13.96 -43.03 -76.02
N VAL A 6 -14.40 -41.84 -75.63
CA VAL A 6 -13.58 -40.83 -75.01
C VAL A 6 -13.52 -41.13 -73.47
N ALA A 7 -12.36 -41.48 -73.00
CA ALA A 7 -12.11 -41.73 -71.54
C ALA A 7 -12.16 -40.37 -70.79
N PRO A 8 -12.84 -40.32 -69.62
CA PRO A 8 -12.83 -39.12 -68.78
C PRO A 8 -11.48 -38.93 -68.06
N LEU A 9 -10.86 -37.80 -68.31
CA LEU A 9 -9.58 -37.38 -67.76
C LEU A 9 -9.61 -37.33 -66.21
N CYS A 10 -8.75 -38.15 -65.62
CA CYS A 10 -8.45 -38.22 -64.20
C CYS A 10 -7.75 -36.92 -63.70
N LYS A 11 -8.49 -35.79 -63.63
CA LYS A 11 -8.00 -34.49 -63.03
C LYS A 11 -8.41 -34.30 -61.55
N SER A 12 -9.25 -35.12 -60.95
CA SER A 12 -9.78 -34.92 -59.59
C SER A 12 -8.83 -35.35 -58.49
N SER A 13 -7.92 -36.30 -58.73
CA SER A 13 -7.06 -36.93 -57.69
C SER A 13 -5.97 -36.02 -57.13
N ARG A 14 -5.46 -35.04 -57.93
CA ARG A 14 -4.34 -34.19 -57.51
C ARG A 14 -4.83 -32.99 -56.69
N ALA A 15 -5.95 -32.41 -57.06
CA ALA A 15 -6.57 -31.30 -56.33
C ALA A 15 -7.11 -31.74 -54.94
N ASP A 16 -7.65 -32.96 -54.87
CA ASP A 16 -8.17 -33.55 -53.61
C ASP A 16 -7.06 -33.91 -52.62
N LYS A 17 -5.93 -34.41 -53.11
CA LYS A 17 -4.73 -34.66 -52.28
C LYS A 17 -4.12 -33.38 -51.76
N THR A 18 -4.09 -32.31 -52.55
CA THR A 18 -3.57 -30.98 -52.12
C THR A 18 -4.48 -30.35 -51.07
N ALA A 19 -5.81 -30.42 -51.26
CA ALA A 19 -6.79 -29.96 -50.29
C ALA A 19 -6.70 -30.71 -48.96
N THR A 20 -6.49 -32.03 -49.00
CA THR A 20 -6.31 -32.86 -47.82
C THR A 20 -4.99 -32.54 -47.10
N MET A 21 -3.91 -32.29 -47.84
CA MET A 21 -2.63 -31.91 -47.26
C MET A 21 -2.70 -30.52 -46.59
N ILE A 22 -3.33 -29.54 -47.20
CA ILE A 22 -3.55 -28.19 -46.65
C ILE A 22 -4.38 -28.28 -45.35
N ARG A 23 -5.45 -29.10 -45.32
CA ARG A 23 -6.24 -29.35 -44.12
C ARG A 23 -5.40 -29.92 -42.97
N LYS A 24 -4.55 -30.92 -43.24
CA LYS A 24 -3.67 -31.52 -42.22
C LYS A 24 -2.66 -30.51 -41.66
N ILE A 25 -2.04 -29.70 -42.52
CA ILE A 25 -1.12 -28.65 -42.13
C ILE A 25 -1.82 -27.61 -41.24
N PHE A 26 -3.04 -27.19 -41.62
CA PHE A 26 -3.82 -26.26 -40.83
C PHE A 26 -4.24 -26.82 -39.48
N GLN A 27 -4.61 -28.11 -39.39
CA GLN A 27 -4.88 -28.78 -38.15
C GLN A 27 -3.66 -28.85 -37.22
N ILE A 28 -2.47 -29.13 -37.77
CA ILE A 28 -1.24 -29.18 -36.99
C ILE A 28 -0.91 -27.78 -36.42
N ILE A 29 -1.08 -26.73 -37.22
CA ILE A 29 -0.86 -25.34 -36.76
C ILE A 29 -1.83 -24.98 -35.63
N LEU A 30 -3.11 -25.34 -35.75
CA LEU A 30 -4.11 -25.10 -34.72
C LEU A 30 -3.80 -25.86 -33.40
N TRP A 31 -3.35 -27.12 -33.51
CA TRP A 31 -2.96 -27.90 -32.33
C TRP A 31 -1.72 -27.35 -31.65
N LEU A 32 -0.73 -26.89 -32.42
CA LEU A 32 0.47 -26.23 -31.88
C LEU A 32 0.12 -24.91 -31.19
N ALA A 33 -0.77 -24.11 -31.80
CA ALA A 33 -1.25 -22.86 -31.19
C ALA A 33 -2.04 -23.14 -29.88
N ALA A 34 -2.95 -24.12 -29.89
CA ALA A 34 -3.71 -24.51 -28.71
C ALA A 34 -2.81 -25.00 -27.57
N GLY A 35 -1.77 -25.78 -27.89
CA GLY A 35 -0.76 -26.23 -26.93
C GLY A 35 0.05 -25.10 -26.34
N ALA A 36 0.53 -24.17 -27.18
CA ALA A 36 1.27 -22.99 -26.74
C ALA A 36 0.42 -22.07 -25.83
N TYR A 37 -0.84 -21.81 -26.19
CA TYR A 37 -1.76 -21.06 -25.36
C TYR A 37 -2.07 -21.77 -24.02
N GLY A 38 -2.22 -23.09 -24.04
CA GLY A 38 -2.41 -23.87 -22.82
C GLY A 38 -1.24 -23.73 -21.84
N VAL A 39 0.01 -23.83 -22.33
CA VAL A 39 1.22 -23.68 -21.52
C VAL A 39 1.31 -22.26 -20.95
N VAL A 40 1.13 -21.22 -21.77
CA VAL A 40 1.16 -19.82 -21.32
C VAL A 40 0.07 -19.56 -20.28
N GLY A 41 -1.14 -20.10 -20.48
CA GLY A 41 -2.25 -19.97 -19.55
C GLY A 41 -1.96 -20.58 -18.18
N VAL A 42 -1.37 -21.80 -18.15
CA VAL A 42 -0.95 -22.46 -16.90
C VAL A 42 0.15 -21.65 -16.21
N LEU A 43 1.17 -21.18 -16.92
CA LEU A 43 2.25 -20.38 -16.37
C LEU A 43 1.74 -19.05 -15.79
N ALA A 44 0.75 -18.43 -16.42
CA ALA A 44 0.11 -17.20 -15.92
C ALA A 44 -0.71 -17.46 -14.64
N ILE A 45 -1.47 -18.55 -14.57
CA ILE A 45 -2.29 -18.92 -13.40
C ILE A 45 -1.41 -19.35 -12.21
N THR A 46 -0.31 -20.06 -12.48
CA THR A 46 0.61 -20.52 -11.43
C THR A 46 1.54 -19.41 -10.90
N GLY A 47 1.48 -18.20 -11.47
CA GLY A 47 2.30 -17.08 -11.03
C GLY A 47 3.78 -17.15 -11.46
N VAL A 48 4.16 -18.12 -12.30
CA VAL A 48 5.56 -18.29 -12.77
C VAL A 48 5.99 -17.11 -13.65
N LEU A 49 5.04 -16.41 -14.31
CA LEU A 49 5.30 -15.24 -15.14
C LEU A 49 5.27 -13.90 -14.40
N GLY A 50 5.05 -13.91 -13.08
CA GLY A 50 5.08 -12.71 -12.27
C GLY A 50 5.13 -13.03 -10.78
N SER A 51 5.98 -12.35 -10.03
CA SER A 51 6.04 -12.52 -8.58
C SER A 51 4.72 -12.06 -7.94
N ALA A 52 3.99 -13.00 -7.37
CA ALA A 52 2.65 -12.82 -6.80
C ALA A 52 2.59 -11.87 -5.58
N ARG A 53 3.68 -11.19 -5.22
CA ARG A 53 3.77 -10.36 -4.02
C ARG A 53 3.48 -8.86 -4.21
N GLU A 54 3.48 -8.36 -5.44
CA GLU A 54 3.37 -6.91 -5.66
C GLU A 54 2.02 -6.40 -6.11
N ALA A 55 1.04 -7.24 -6.39
CA ALA A 55 -0.21 -6.65 -6.88
C ALA A 55 -1.44 -7.54 -6.67
N ASN A 56 -2.27 -7.19 -5.70
CA ASN A 56 -3.65 -7.67 -5.62
C ASN A 56 -4.51 -7.35 -6.87
N SER A 57 -4.13 -6.40 -7.69
CA SER A 57 -4.76 -6.06 -8.98
C SER A 57 -4.08 -6.73 -10.18
N LEU A 58 -2.74 -6.76 -10.23
CA LEU A 58 -2.00 -7.44 -11.31
C LEU A 58 -2.14 -8.96 -11.24
N GLY A 59 -2.09 -9.56 -10.05
CA GLY A 59 -2.28 -11.00 -9.87
C GLY A 59 -3.66 -11.48 -10.35
N ARG A 60 -4.71 -10.70 -10.10
CA ARG A 60 -6.05 -10.96 -10.65
C ARG A 60 -6.10 -10.80 -12.17
N ALA A 61 -5.43 -9.79 -12.72
CA ALA A 61 -5.33 -9.61 -14.17
C ALA A 61 -4.63 -10.79 -14.84
N TYR A 62 -3.52 -11.29 -14.29
CA TYR A 62 -2.82 -12.47 -14.82
C TYR A 62 -3.65 -13.75 -14.71
N ALA A 63 -4.40 -13.95 -13.62
CA ALA A 63 -5.28 -15.10 -13.46
C ALA A 63 -6.44 -15.08 -14.47
N VAL A 64 -7.05 -13.92 -14.71
CA VAL A 64 -8.08 -13.72 -15.73
C VAL A 64 -7.51 -13.96 -17.13
N PHE A 65 -6.32 -13.40 -17.43
CA PHE A 65 -5.64 -13.60 -18.72
C PHE A 65 -5.30 -15.07 -18.97
N GLY A 66 -4.75 -15.75 -17.97
CA GLY A 66 -4.41 -17.16 -18.04
C GLY A 66 -5.65 -18.06 -18.27
N SER A 67 -6.77 -17.77 -17.60
CA SER A 67 -8.03 -18.50 -17.79
C SER A 67 -8.63 -18.24 -19.18
N MET A 68 -8.54 -17.03 -19.70
CA MET A 68 -8.98 -16.71 -21.08
C MET A 68 -8.15 -17.47 -22.11
N ILE A 69 -6.83 -17.52 -21.97
CA ILE A 69 -5.93 -18.25 -22.87
C ILE A 69 -6.24 -19.77 -22.86
N LEU A 70 -6.53 -20.33 -21.68
CA LEU A 70 -6.94 -21.73 -21.54
C LEU A 70 -8.30 -22.02 -22.23
N ILE A 71 -9.27 -21.12 -22.08
CA ILE A 71 -10.58 -21.24 -22.75
C ILE A 71 -10.41 -21.17 -24.25
N ILE A 72 -9.58 -20.26 -24.78
CA ILE A 72 -9.26 -20.16 -26.22
C ILE A 72 -8.63 -21.47 -26.71
N GLY A 73 -7.66 -22.02 -26.00
CA GLY A 73 -7.01 -23.29 -26.31
C GLY A 73 -8.00 -24.45 -26.37
N ALA A 74 -8.89 -24.56 -25.37
CA ALA A 74 -9.92 -25.59 -25.32
C ALA A 74 -10.94 -25.45 -26.47
N MET A 75 -11.38 -24.23 -26.78
CA MET A 75 -12.30 -23.97 -27.88
C MET A 75 -11.66 -24.27 -29.25
N ALA A 76 -10.38 -23.93 -29.45
CA ALA A 76 -9.63 -24.28 -30.65
C ALA A 76 -9.51 -25.81 -30.82
N ALA A 77 -9.28 -26.55 -29.74
CA ALA A 77 -9.25 -28.03 -29.77
C ALA A 77 -10.62 -28.64 -30.12
N ILE A 78 -11.71 -28.10 -29.54
CA ILE A 78 -13.09 -28.54 -29.86
C ILE A 78 -13.42 -28.20 -31.32
N ALA A 79 -13.05 -27.02 -31.80
CA ALA A 79 -13.28 -26.61 -33.18
C ALA A 79 -12.55 -27.52 -34.19
N THR A 80 -11.30 -27.92 -33.89
CA THR A 80 -10.55 -28.88 -34.76
C THR A 80 -11.16 -30.28 -34.74
N PHE A 81 -11.67 -30.72 -33.60
CA PHE A 81 -12.38 -32.00 -33.50
C PHE A 81 -13.69 -32.03 -34.30
N LEU A 82 -14.48 -30.96 -34.22
CA LEU A 82 -15.73 -30.81 -34.95
C LEU A 82 -15.51 -30.61 -36.46
N ALA A 83 -14.49 -29.88 -36.89
CA ALA A 83 -14.13 -29.62 -38.27
C ALA A 83 -13.75 -30.91 -39.03
N ASN A 84 -13.29 -31.97 -38.32
CA ASN A 84 -12.96 -33.26 -38.92
C ASN A 84 -14.21 -34.06 -39.30
N LYS A 85 -15.40 -33.70 -38.80
CA LYS A 85 -16.65 -34.44 -38.96
C LYS A 85 -17.65 -33.79 -39.95
N TRP A 86 -17.51 -32.49 -40.23
CA TRP A 86 -18.51 -31.72 -40.97
C TRP A 86 -17.88 -30.82 -42.07
N ARG A 87 -18.53 -30.72 -43.24
CA ARG A 87 -18.03 -29.95 -44.40
C ARG A 87 -17.86 -28.44 -44.14
N GLY A 88 -16.70 -27.95 -44.46
CA GLY A 88 -16.23 -26.57 -44.78
C GLY A 88 -16.79 -25.36 -44.04
N TRP A 89 -18.07 -25.19 -43.91
CA TRP A 89 -18.73 -24.03 -43.29
C TRP A 89 -18.56 -23.92 -41.79
N LEU A 90 -18.39 -25.07 -41.11
CA LEU A 90 -18.24 -25.18 -39.65
C LEU A 90 -16.82 -24.88 -39.14
N ILE A 91 -15.86 -24.61 -40.05
CA ILE A 91 -14.49 -24.22 -39.64
C ILE A 91 -14.42 -22.70 -39.39
N VAL A 92 -15.19 -21.90 -40.14
CA VAL A 92 -15.16 -20.44 -40.02
C VAL A 92 -15.88 -19.94 -38.77
N ALA A 93 -17.00 -20.53 -38.40
CA ALA A 93 -17.74 -20.12 -37.19
C ALA A 93 -16.97 -20.31 -35.88
N PRO A 94 -16.34 -21.49 -35.59
CA PRO A 94 -15.50 -21.63 -34.43
C PRO A 94 -14.25 -20.74 -34.47
N LEU A 95 -13.68 -20.48 -35.64
CA LEU A 95 -12.53 -19.57 -35.76
C LEU A 95 -12.90 -18.13 -35.40
N ILE A 96 -14.06 -17.64 -35.87
CA ILE A 96 -14.58 -16.33 -35.47
C ILE A 96 -14.89 -16.29 -33.98
N LEU A 97 -15.46 -17.34 -33.42
CA LEU A 97 -15.73 -17.44 -31.97
C LEU A 97 -14.44 -17.49 -31.15
N CYS A 98 -13.46 -18.30 -31.58
CA CYS A 98 -12.16 -18.43 -30.91
C CYS A 98 -11.30 -17.15 -30.95
N LEU A 99 -11.41 -16.37 -32.00
CA LEU A 99 -10.66 -15.09 -32.15
C LEU A 99 -11.47 -13.89 -31.71
N GLY A 100 -12.76 -13.83 -32.03
CA GLY A 100 -13.62 -12.68 -31.75
C GLY A 100 -14.03 -12.57 -30.29
N LEU A 101 -14.44 -13.67 -29.65
CA LEU A 101 -14.89 -13.66 -28.26
C LEU A 101 -13.79 -13.19 -27.29
N PRO A 102 -12.54 -13.68 -27.38
CA PRO A 102 -11.44 -13.19 -26.55
C PRO A 102 -11.13 -11.71 -26.75
N ILE A 103 -11.20 -11.21 -28.01
CA ILE A 103 -10.99 -9.80 -28.30
C ILE A 103 -12.08 -8.96 -27.65
N VAL A 104 -13.34 -9.38 -27.74
CA VAL A 104 -14.47 -8.68 -27.09
C VAL A 104 -14.35 -8.71 -25.57
N LEU A 105 -14.01 -9.87 -24.99
CA LEU A 105 -13.81 -10.00 -23.54
C LEU A 105 -12.61 -9.18 -23.06
N PHE A 106 -11.53 -9.16 -23.83
CA PHE A 106 -10.37 -8.32 -23.54
C PHE A 106 -10.71 -6.82 -23.62
N ALA A 107 -11.42 -6.41 -24.66
CA ALA A 107 -11.88 -5.02 -24.79
C ALA A 107 -12.82 -4.63 -23.64
N ALA A 108 -13.76 -5.50 -23.26
CA ALA A 108 -14.65 -5.27 -22.13
C ALA A 108 -13.87 -5.17 -20.79
N PHE A 109 -12.91 -6.07 -20.56
CA PHE A 109 -12.02 -6.02 -19.38
C PHE A 109 -11.17 -4.75 -19.38
N TRP A 110 -10.61 -4.34 -20.53
CA TRP A 110 -9.83 -3.10 -20.64
C TRP A 110 -10.66 -1.86 -20.35
N ILE A 111 -11.89 -1.80 -20.89
CA ILE A 111 -12.84 -0.71 -20.62
C ILE A 111 -13.22 -0.65 -19.14
N ASP A 112 -13.42 -1.79 -18.49
CA ASP A 112 -13.76 -1.85 -17.05
C ASP A 112 -12.57 -1.41 -16.18
N MET A 113 -11.35 -1.81 -16.55
CA MET A 113 -10.12 -1.39 -15.89
C MET A 113 -9.89 0.12 -16.04
N GLU A 114 -10.11 0.67 -17.23
CA GLU A 114 -9.99 2.11 -17.51
C GLU A 114 -11.03 2.93 -16.73
N LYS A 115 -12.28 2.47 -16.67
CA LYS A 115 -13.32 3.07 -15.81
C LYS A 115 -12.94 3.05 -14.34
N GLY A 116 -12.38 1.95 -13.86
CA GLY A 116 -11.88 1.83 -12.50
C GLY A 116 -10.73 2.80 -12.20
N GLU A 117 -9.84 3.04 -13.16
CA GLU A 117 -8.77 4.04 -13.02
C GLU A 117 -9.29 5.48 -13.04
N VAL A 118 -10.21 5.79 -13.95
CA VAL A 118 -10.86 7.11 -13.99
C VAL A 118 -11.58 7.40 -12.67
N HIS A 119 -12.34 6.43 -12.16
CA HIS A 119 -13.04 6.57 -10.88
C HIS A 119 -12.06 6.78 -9.72
N ARG A 120 -10.96 6.02 -9.66
CA ARG A 120 -9.90 6.20 -8.63
C ARG A 120 -9.26 7.58 -8.72
N ARG A 121 -8.94 8.07 -9.93
CA ARG A 121 -8.41 9.42 -10.14
C ARG A 121 -9.38 10.51 -9.69
N GLN A 122 -10.68 10.33 -9.96
CA GLN A 122 -11.72 11.26 -9.50
C GLN A 122 -11.81 11.29 -7.99
N LEU A 123 -11.87 10.12 -7.31
CA LEU A 123 -11.87 10.04 -5.85
C LEU A 123 -10.62 10.68 -5.23
N GLN A 124 -9.45 10.42 -5.79
CA GLN A 124 -8.20 11.06 -5.34
C GLN A 124 -8.22 12.57 -5.53
N ALA A 125 -8.78 13.06 -6.64
CA ALA A 125 -8.93 14.50 -6.88
C ALA A 125 -9.92 15.13 -5.89
N GLU A 126 -11.03 14.47 -5.59
CA GLU A 126 -12.00 14.92 -4.58
C GLU A 126 -11.40 14.93 -3.17
N GLN A 127 -10.65 13.90 -2.80
CA GLN A 127 -9.92 13.86 -1.52
C GLN A 127 -8.85 14.96 -1.44
N ARG A 128 -8.05 15.15 -2.49
CA ARG A 128 -7.02 16.20 -2.51
C ARG A 128 -7.59 17.61 -2.46
N SER A 129 -8.74 17.85 -3.08
CA SER A 129 -9.39 19.17 -3.07
C SER A 129 -10.22 19.44 -1.81
N GLY A 130 -10.39 18.45 -0.93
CA GLY A 130 -11.26 18.51 0.23
C GLY A 130 -12.76 18.40 -0.10
N LYS A 131 -13.11 18.14 -1.35
CA LYS A 131 -14.53 17.97 -1.75
C LYS A 131 -15.14 16.74 -1.09
N TRP A 132 -14.36 15.69 -0.88
CA TRP A 132 -14.82 14.50 -0.17
C TRP A 132 -15.25 14.82 1.26
N ASP A 133 -14.43 15.62 1.98
CA ASP A 133 -14.61 15.90 3.40
C ASP A 133 -15.62 17.03 3.66
N PHE A 134 -15.64 18.05 2.79
CA PHE A 134 -16.34 19.33 3.01
C PHE A 134 -17.31 19.70 1.89
N GLY A 135 -17.63 18.79 0.96
CA GLY A 135 -18.45 19.10 -0.22
C GLY A 135 -19.83 19.69 0.10
N GLU A 136 -20.43 19.31 1.23
CA GLU A 136 -21.72 19.83 1.71
C GLU A 136 -21.59 21.13 2.53
N GLN A 137 -20.38 21.64 2.74
CA GLN A 137 -20.05 22.80 3.57
C GLN A 137 -19.26 23.84 2.76
N PRO A 138 -19.89 24.69 1.94
CA PRO A 138 -19.20 25.54 0.96
C PRO A 138 -18.09 26.41 1.53
N ALA A 139 -18.30 27.01 2.72
CA ALA A 139 -17.29 27.83 3.37
C ALA A 139 -16.04 27.04 3.74
N ARG A 140 -16.17 25.82 4.27
CA ARG A 140 -15.03 24.95 4.60
C ARG A 140 -14.39 24.37 3.36
N LEU A 141 -15.16 24.00 2.35
CA LEU A 141 -14.64 23.57 1.06
C LEU A 141 -13.73 24.64 0.44
N ALA A 142 -14.10 25.92 0.53
CA ALA A 142 -13.26 27.01 0.05
C ALA A 142 -11.91 27.06 0.80
N VAL A 143 -11.90 26.84 2.12
CA VAL A 143 -10.65 26.75 2.90
C VAL A 143 -9.85 25.52 2.50
N ALA A 144 -10.47 24.36 2.36
CA ALA A 144 -9.78 23.12 1.96
C ALA A 144 -9.15 23.25 0.57
N GLN A 145 -9.83 23.90 -0.38
CA GLN A 145 -9.27 24.19 -1.71
C GLN A 145 -8.09 25.15 -1.62
N ALA A 146 -8.16 26.16 -0.77
CA ALA A 146 -7.05 27.10 -0.54
C ALA A 146 -5.84 26.39 0.13
N ILE A 147 -6.07 25.44 1.06
CA ILE A 147 -5.04 24.55 1.62
C ILE A 147 -4.40 23.75 0.51
N SER A 148 -5.21 23.08 -0.33
CA SER A 148 -4.72 22.26 -1.44
C SER A 148 -3.91 23.06 -2.46
N ALA A 149 -4.23 24.35 -2.65
CA ALA A 149 -3.47 25.27 -3.48
C ALA A 149 -2.23 25.87 -2.77
N ASN A 150 -2.03 25.55 -1.48
CA ASN A 150 -0.99 26.13 -0.61
C ASN A 150 -1.00 27.68 -0.63
N ASN A 151 -2.18 28.29 -0.67
CA ASN A 151 -2.35 29.73 -0.75
C ASN A 151 -2.80 30.30 0.60
N GLN A 152 -1.86 30.85 1.37
CA GLN A 152 -2.08 31.34 2.74
C GLN A 152 -3.05 32.53 2.79
N ASP A 153 -3.03 33.42 1.80
CA ASP A 153 -3.95 34.56 1.76
C ASP A 153 -5.37 34.11 1.47
N ALA A 154 -5.53 33.14 0.56
CA ALA A 154 -6.84 32.52 0.30
C ALA A 154 -7.36 31.74 1.52
N ILE A 155 -6.50 31.04 2.27
CA ILE A 155 -6.86 30.38 3.53
C ILE A 155 -7.40 31.41 4.52
N ARG A 156 -6.67 32.52 4.76
CA ARG A 156 -7.08 33.61 5.68
C ARG A 156 -8.39 34.27 5.24
N ALA A 157 -8.56 34.48 3.94
CA ALA A 157 -9.77 35.10 3.40
C ALA A 157 -10.98 34.17 3.55
N ALA A 158 -10.86 32.90 3.14
CA ALA A 158 -11.93 31.91 3.20
C ALA A 158 -12.32 31.55 4.66
N ALA A 159 -11.35 31.48 5.56
CA ALA A 159 -11.56 31.17 6.97
C ALA A 159 -12.49 32.20 7.68
N LYS A 160 -12.55 33.44 7.22
CA LYS A 160 -13.48 34.46 7.77
C LYS A 160 -14.94 34.07 7.65
N ALA A 161 -15.28 33.25 6.66
CA ALA A 161 -16.66 32.77 6.44
C ALA A 161 -16.96 31.47 7.21
N VAL A 162 -15.97 30.89 7.91
CA VAL A 162 -16.13 29.66 8.70
C VAL A 162 -16.37 30.05 10.16
N PRO A 163 -17.57 29.83 10.72
CA PRO A 163 -17.88 30.22 12.10
C PRO A 163 -17.06 29.48 13.15
N ASP A 164 -16.72 28.22 12.87
CA ASP A 164 -15.96 27.36 13.77
C ASP A 164 -14.98 26.50 12.95
N LEU A 165 -13.69 26.78 13.11
CA LEU A 165 -12.61 26.04 12.45
C LEU A 165 -12.47 24.57 12.94
N GLN A 166 -13.00 24.28 14.14
CA GLN A 166 -12.92 22.95 14.75
C GLN A 166 -14.06 22.06 14.28
N ALA A 167 -15.15 22.63 13.77
CA ALA A 167 -16.30 21.82 13.37
C ALA A 167 -15.92 20.81 12.28
N PRO A 168 -16.27 19.54 12.47
CA PRO A 168 -15.85 18.47 11.59
C PRO A 168 -16.62 18.47 10.26
N GLY A 169 -15.97 18.03 9.21
CA GLY A 169 -16.56 17.56 7.97
C GLY A 169 -16.95 16.09 8.06
N ARG A 170 -16.90 15.39 6.94
CA ARG A 170 -17.17 13.96 6.87
C ARG A 170 -16.17 13.19 7.76
N ASP A 171 -16.63 12.12 8.39
CA ASP A 171 -15.84 11.21 9.23
C ASP A 171 -15.07 11.88 10.37
N GLY A 172 -15.49 13.08 10.78
CA GLY A 172 -14.84 13.83 11.83
C GLY A 172 -13.64 14.67 11.38
N THR A 173 -13.37 14.77 10.09
CA THR A 173 -12.24 15.51 9.52
C THR A 173 -12.36 17.01 9.80
N THR A 174 -11.40 17.59 10.52
CA THR A 174 -11.27 19.04 10.66
C THR A 174 -10.38 19.62 9.56
N LEU A 175 -10.43 20.95 9.35
CA LEU A 175 -9.55 21.62 8.38
C LEU A 175 -8.06 21.44 8.73
N LEU A 176 -7.72 21.45 10.03
CA LEU A 176 -6.35 21.21 10.47
C LEU A 176 -5.92 19.77 10.23
N TYR A 177 -6.77 18.79 10.56
CA TYR A 177 -6.50 17.39 10.26
C TYR A 177 -6.31 17.14 8.76
N PHE A 178 -7.17 17.73 7.92
CA PHE A 178 -7.04 17.68 6.47
C PHE A 178 -5.68 18.25 6.01
N ALA A 179 -5.26 19.42 6.48
CA ALA A 179 -3.97 20.02 6.13
C ALA A 179 -2.79 19.13 6.54
N VAL A 180 -2.84 18.53 7.74
CA VAL A 180 -1.80 17.63 8.26
C VAL A 180 -1.70 16.37 7.41
N THR A 181 -2.81 15.72 7.08
CA THR A 181 -2.79 14.50 6.24
C THR A 181 -2.35 14.76 4.81
N GLN A 182 -2.75 15.89 4.21
CA GLN A 182 -2.25 16.30 2.89
C GLN A 182 -0.73 16.57 2.91
N SER A 183 -0.19 17.05 4.03
CA SER A 183 1.25 17.33 4.17
C SER A 183 2.14 16.09 4.19
N TRP A 184 1.58 14.88 4.33
CA TRP A 184 2.37 13.64 4.28
C TRP A 184 3.05 13.43 2.93
N GLN A 185 2.41 13.82 1.85
CA GLN A 185 2.96 13.74 0.49
C GLN A 185 3.42 15.10 -0.05
N ARG A 186 3.07 16.18 0.66
CA ARG A 186 3.27 17.58 0.25
C ARG A 186 3.84 18.40 1.40
N PRO A 187 5.15 18.24 1.73
CA PRO A 187 5.76 18.88 2.89
C PRO A 187 5.70 20.41 2.85
N GLU A 188 5.52 21.00 1.66
CA GLU A 188 5.31 22.44 1.48
C GLU A 188 4.04 22.95 2.14
N LEU A 189 3.06 22.10 2.46
CA LEU A 189 1.84 22.49 3.17
C LEU A 189 2.05 22.82 4.65
N VAL A 190 3.28 22.75 5.15
CA VAL A 190 3.61 23.24 6.50
C VAL A 190 3.14 24.68 6.72
N GLU A 191 3.21 25.53 5.69
CA GLU A 191 2.76 26.92 5.79
C GLU A 191 1.23 27.03 5.88
N ALA A 192 0.49 26.15 5.23
CA ALA A 192 -0.96 26.06 5.40
C ALA A 192 -1.34 25.60 6.81
N VAL A 193 -0.62 24.61 7.37
CA VAL A 193 -0.79 24.16 8.76
C VAL A 193 -0.55 25.31 9.74
N LYS A 194 0.58 26.03 9.61
CA LYS A 194 0.90 27.20 10.44
C LYS A 194 -0.17 28.29 10.34
N THR A 195 -0.67 28.54 9.13
CA THR A 195 -1.73 29.53 8.90
C THR A 195 -3.00 29.15 9.65
N LEU A 196 -3.45 27.87 9.55
CA LEU A 196 -4.63 27.41 10.30
C LEU A 196 -4.44 27.51 11.82
N LEU A 197 -3.27 27.14 12.34
CA LEU A 197 -2.93 27.26 13.75
C LEU A 197 -2.97 28.73 14.20
N SER A 198 -2.42 29.65 13.39
CA SER A 198 -2.46 31.10 13.67
C SER A 198 -3.88 31.70 13.65
N LEU A 199 -4.81 31.04 12.98
CA LEU A 199 -6.24 31.40 12.95
C LEU A 199 -7.04 30.74 14.10
N GLY A 200 -6.37 30.01 15.00
CA GLY A 200 -6.99 29.40 16.17
C GLY A 200 -7.51 27.97 15.95
N ALA A 201 -7.03 27.28 14.91
CA ALA A 201 -7.33 25.85 14.78
C ALA A 201 -6.69 25.08 15.96
N ASN A 202 -7.50 24.28 16.64
CA ASN A 202 -7.05 23.53 17.83
C ASN A 202 -6.33 22.23 17.43
N PRO A 203 -5.02 22.08 17.72
CA PRO A 203 -4.28 20.87 17.41
C PRO A 203 -4.75 19.64 18.22
N ASN A 204 -5.42 19.85 19.34
CA ASN A 204 -5.87 18.83 20.27
C ASN A 204 -7.35 18.50 20.15
N TYR A 205 -8.02 18.93 19.06
CA TYR A 205 -9.42 18.63 18.84
C TYR A 205 -9.66 17.15 18.64
N THR A 206 -10.58 16.57 19.39
CA THR A 206 -10.82 15.10 19.45
C THR A 206 -12.22 14.70 18.97
N ASN A 207 -13.05 15.63 18.51
CA ASN A 207 -14.45 15.38 18.12
C ASN A 207 -15.24 14.54 19.16
N GLY A 208 -15.03 14.81 20.44
CA GLY A 208 -15.64 14.08 21.55
C GLY A 208 -15.05 12.68 21.81
N LYS A 209 -14.07 12.25 21.03
CA LYS A 209 -13.28 11.03 21.27
C LYS A 209 -12.00 11.37 22.06
N PRO A 210 -11.45 10.44 22.85
CA PRO A 210 -10.27 10.71 23.66
C PRO A 210 -9.01 11.01 22.86
N ASN A 211 -9.02 10.82 21.55
CA ASN A 211 -7.85 10.86 20.69
C ASN A 211 -7.86 12.09 19.78
N SER A 212 -6.73 12.80 19.70
CA SER A 212 -6.57 13.97 18.83
C SER A 212 -6.18 13.53 17.42
N PHE A 213 -7.04 13.77 16.44
CA PHE A 213 -6.76 13.40 15.06
C PHE A 213 -5.57 14.16 14.45
N ALA A 214 -5.54 15.50 14.58
CA ALA A 214 -4.47 16.30 13.98
C ALA A 214 -3.11 15.97 14.59
N MET A 215 -3.01 15.90 15.92
CA MET A 215 -1.78 15.61 16.63
C MET A 215 -1.30 14.18 16.39
N ALA A 216 -2.19 13.18 16.45
CA ALA A 216 -1.84 11.79 16.19
C ALA A 216 -1.30 11.58 14.78
N ASN A 217 -1.77 12.35 13.80
CA ASN A 217 -1.33 12.24 12.42
C ASN A 217 -0.10 13.11 12.08
N ALA A 218 0.22 14.10 12.91
CA ALA A 218 1.39 14.96 12.71
C ALA A 218 2.72 14.19 12.81
N VAL A 219 2.75 13.08 13.57
CA VAL A 219 3.94 12.22 13.69
C VAL A 219 4.28 11.46 12.40
N HIS A 220 3.35 11.36 11.46
CA HIS A 220 3.59 10.78 10.14
C HIS A 220 4.02 11.83 9.10
N ALA A 221 3.83 13.10 9.42
CA ALA A 221 4.23 14.22 8.57
C ALA A 221 5.73 14.54 8.73
N SER A 222 6.20 15.56 8.01
CA SER A 222 7.58 16.04 8.16
C SER A 222 7.83 16.66 9.55
N ALA A 223 9.07 16.64 10.01
CA ALA A 223 9.44 17.25 11.30
C ALA A 223 9.03 18.73 11.44
N PRO A 224 9.09 19.59 10.39
CA PRO A 224 8.55 20.94 10.44
C PRO A 224 7.05 21.02 10.74
N VAL A 225 6.23 20.08 10.22
CA VAL A 225 4.78 20.05 10.50
C VAL A 225 4.53 19.66 11.95
N LEU A 226 5.20 18.61 12.45
CA LEU A 226 5.10 18.21 13.86
C LEU A 226 5.54 19.36 14.78
N ARG A 227 6.64 20.03 14.44
CA ARG A 227 7.12 21.22 15.19
C ARG A 227 6.05 22.30 15.25
N ALA A 228 5.43 22.66 14.14
CA ALA A 228 4.40 23.69 14.10
C ALA A 228 3.19 23.33 14.99
N ILE A 229 2.77 22.06 14.98
CA ILE A 229 1.69 21.55 15.84
C ILE A 229 2.07 21.64 17.32
N LEU A 230 3.29 21.22 17.69
CA LEU A 230 3.78 21.27 19.07
C LEU A 230 4.02 22.69 19.56
N GLU A 231 4.39 23.63 18.70
CA GLU A 231 4.53 25.07 19.00
C GLU A 231 3.19 25.75 19.24
N ALA A 232 2.11 25.18 18.73
CA ALA A 232 0.73 25.60 18.97
C ALA A 232 0.06 24.80 20.11
N ASP A 233 0.83 24.37 21.11
CA ASP A 233 0.37 23.62 22.27
C ASP A 233 -0.27 22.24 21.94
N GLY A 234 0.16 21.62 20.83
CA GLY A 234 -0.18 20.22 20.54
C GLY A 234 0.30 19.29 21.66
N ASN A 235 -0.56 18.41 22.15
CA ASN A 235 -0.27 17.49 23.25
C ASN A 235 0.73 16.39 22.81
N PRO A 236 1.99 16.39 23.28
CA PRO A 236 2.98 15.39 22.92
C PRO A 236 2.66 13.98 23.45
N ASN A 237 1.70 13.87 24.37
CA ASN A 237 1.21 12.62 24.95
C ASN A 237 -0.13 12.18 24.35
N ALA A 238 -0.50 12.73 23.20
CA ALA A 238 -1.71 12.31 22.50
C ALA A 238 -1.64 10.82 22.10
N ARG A 239 -2.81 10.24 21.93
CA ARG A 239 -2.97 8.86 21.48
C ARG A 239 -3.82 8.84 20.21
N ASP A 240 -3.64 7.81 19.38
CA ASP A 240 -4.48 7.58 18.22
C ASP A 240 -5.86 7.01 18.59
N GLU A 241 -6.67 6.70 17.61
CA GLU A 241 -8.00 6.11 17.78
C GLU A 241 -7.99 4.71 18.43
N PHE A 242 -6.85 4.02 18.45
CA PHE A 242 -6.63 2.73 19.07
C PHE A 242 -6.01 2.86 20.48
N GLY A 243 -5.79 4.07 20.98
CA GLY A 243 -5.16 4.35 22.25
C GLY A 243 -3.63 4.22 22.24
N GLN A 244 -3.01 4.12 21.07
CA GLN A 244 -1.55 4.01 20.93
C GLN A 244 -0.89 5.37 21.14
N PRO A 245 0.15 5.48 22.00
CA PRO A 245 0.88 6.72 22.19
C PRO A 245 1.59 7.18 20.90
N ILE A 246 1.49 8.45 20.56
CA ILE A 246 2.11 8.99 19.35
C ILE A 246 3.62 8.85 19.30
N ILE A 247 4.29 8.82 20.45
CA ILE A 247 5.73 8.59 20.53
C ILE A 247 6.13 7.22 19.97
N LEU A 248 5.29 6.20 20.11
CA LEU A 248 5.48 4.88 19.54
C LEU A 248 5.13 4.86 18.05
N MET A 249 4.09 5.58 17.61
CA MET A 249 3.66 5.65 16.21
C MET A 249 4.72 6.26 15.28
N ASN A 250 5.59 7.11 15.80
CA ASN A 250 6.65 7.77 15.05
C ASN A 250 7.53 6.79 14.22
N TRP A 251 7.63 5.53 14.62
CA TRP A 251 8.48 4.52 14.00
C TRP A 251 7.75 3.57 13.06
N TYR A 252 6.43 3.43 13.18
CA TYR A 252 5.68 2.41 12.44
C TYR A 252 5.31 2.80 11.00
N LEU A 253 4.97 4.08 10.74
CA LEU A 253 4.29 4.48 9.50
C LEU A 253 4.71 5.86 8.96
N GLY A 254 5.93 6.31 9.21
CA GLY A 254 6.32 7.66 8.75
C GLY A 254 6.60 7.71 7.25
N TYR A 255 5.97 8.64 6.53
CA TYR A 255 6.36 9.00 5.16
C TYR A 255 7.81 9.52 5.06
N TYR A 256 8.39 9.90 6.20
CA TYR A 256 9.75 10.41 6.32
C TYR A 256 10.54 9.60 7.34
N PRO A 257 10.93 8.34 7.04
CA PRO A 257 11.62 7.47 8.00
C PRO A 257 12.96 8.05 8.45
N ASN A 258 13.66 8.79 7.58
CA ASN A 258 14.90 9.50 7.89
C ASN A 258 14.73 10.65 8.90
N GLN A 259 13.50 11.09 9.17
CA GLN A 259 13.20 12.13 10.17
C GLN A 259 12.63 11.56 11.48
N ALA A 260 12.56 10.25 11.65
CA ALA A 260 11.98 9.62 12.83
C ALA A 260 12.68 10.07 14.13
N ARG A 261 14.02 10.19 14.13
CA ARG A 261 14.79 10.70 15.27
C ARG A 261 14.49 12.17 15.56
N SER A 262 14.49 13.03 14.56
CA SER A 262 14.20 14.43 14.75
C SER A 262 12.80 14.66 15.30
N ARG A 263 11.83 13.84 14.90
CA ARG A 263 10.46 13.88 15.47
C ARG A 263 10.41 13.37 16.90
N LEU A 264 11.17 12.30 17.21
CA LEU A 264 11.29 11.81 18.59
C LEU A 264 11.86 12.89 19.52
N GLU A 265 12.95 13.54 19.12
CA GLU A 265 13.56 14.63 19.87
C GLU A 265 12.55 15.77 20.10
N LEU A 266 11.82 16.18 19.08
CA LEU A 266 10.76 17.17 19.19
C LEU A 266 9.68 16.78 20.20
N LEU A 267 9.25 15.53 20.20
CA LEU A 267 8.26 15.03 21.17
C LEU A 267 8.82 15.04 22.60
N LEU A 268 10.03 14.50 22.80
CA LEU A 268 10.69 14.45 24.12
C LEU A 268 10.99 15.85 24.66
N ASP A 269 11.45 16.79 23.83
CA ASP A 269 11.72 18.17 24.22
C ASP A 269 10.45 18.94 24.61
N ARG A 270 9.28 18.46 24.16
CA ARG A 270 7.96 19.00 24.52
C ARG A 270 7.24 18.21 25.62
N GLY A 271 7.95 17.31 26.30
CA GLY A 271 7.45 16.58 27.46
C GLY A 271 6.62 15.34 27.14
N ALA A 272 6.91 14.69 25.99
CA ALA A 272 6.36 13.35 25.76
C ALA A 272 6.85 12.39 26.84
N ASP A 273 5.95 11.60 27.41
CA ASP A 273 6.28 10.55 28.36
C ASP A 273 7.03 9.40 27.64
N VAL A 274 8.35 9.36 27.86
CA VAL A 274 9.25 8.35 27.29
C VAL A 274 8.87 6.91 27.71
N ASN A 275 8.13 6.78 28.82
CA ASN A 275 7.66 5.52 29.38
C ASN A 275 6.24 5.15 28.96
N SER A 276 5.61 5.91 28.06
CA SER A 276 4.33 5.54 27.47
C SER A 276 4.42 4.16 26.82
N ALA A 277 3.39 3.34 27.06
CA ALA A 277 3.35 1.96 26.57
C ALA A 277 2.14 1.70 25.67
N MET A 278 2.28 0.71 24.81
CA MET A 278 1.18 0.18 24.01
C MET A 278 0.04 -0.31 24.90
N PRO A 279 -1.22 -0.06 24.52
CA PRO A 279 -2.37 -0.51 25.32
C PRO A 279 -2.47 -2.03 25.40
N GLU A 280 -3.16 -2.54 26.42
CA GLU A 280 -3.33 -3.99 26.65
C GLU A 280 -3.97 -4.74 25.46
N GLY A 281 -4.78 -4.07 24.67
CA GLY A 281 -5.40 -4.64 23.46
C GLY A 281 -4.49 -4.72 22.21
N ALA A 282 -3.23 -4.33 22.31
CA ALA A 282 -2.30 -4.27 21.17
C ALA A 282 -1.59 -5.61 20.89
N SER A 283 -2.32 -6.70 20.77
CA SER A 283 -1.80 -8.05 20.45
C SER A 283 -0.39 -8.34 21.02
N ASP A 284 0.58 -8.67 20.18
CA ASP A 284 1.95 -9.08 20.57
C ASP A 284 2.85 -7.92 21.08
N SER A 285 2.32 -6.70 21.19
CA SER A 285 3.05 -5.52 21.63
C SER A 285 2.48 -4.87 22.90
N ALA A 286 1.50 -5.51 23.54
CA ALA A 286 0.87 -4.98 24.75
C ALA A 286 1.90 -4.68 25.84
N GLY A 287 1.86 -3.47 26.39
CA GLY A 287 2.79 -3.01 27.41
C GLY A 287 4.20 -2.65 26.92
N TYR A 288 4.51 -2.79 25.63
CA TYR A 288 5.80 -2.37 25.09
C TYR A 288 5.94 -0.84 25.16
N THR A 289 7.04 -0.40 25.78
CA THR A 289 7.51 0.99 25.70
C THR A 289 8.34 1.20 24.43
N LEU A 290 8.65 2.45 24.11
CA LEU A 290 9.54 2.73 22.97
C LEU A 290 10.94 2.14 23.19
N LEU A 291 11.43 2.10 24.42
CA LEU A 291 12.70 1.45 24.77
C LEU A 291 12.69 -0.04 24.38
N LEU A 292 11.68 -0.79 24.81
CA LEU A 292 11.54 -2.22 24.47
C LEU A 292 11.39 -2.42 22.97
N TYR A 293 10.60 -1.57 22.33
CA TYR A 293 10.39 -1.66 20.89
C TYR A 293 11.67 -1.41 20.09
N ARG A 294 12.42 -0.34 20.40
CA ARG A 294 13.70 -0.06 19.71
C ARG A 294 14.75 -1.13 20.00
N THR A 295 14.82 -1.64 21.22
CA THR A 295 15.72 -2.76 21.54
C THR A 295 15.37 -3.98 20.70
N LYS A 296 14.11 -4.36 20.58
CA LYS A 296 13.63 -5.48 19.75
C LYS A 296 14.05 -5.34 18.28
N MET A 297 13.93 -4.14 17.73
CA MET A 297 14.32 -3.86 16.33
C MET A 297 15.83 -3.89 16.09
N GLY A 298 16.64 -3.85 17.13
CA GLY A 298 18.09 -3.77 17.05
C GLY A 298 18.76 -4.96 16.33
N LEU A 299 18.11 -6.11 16.27
CA LEU A 299 18.60 -7.26 15.50
C LEU A 299 18.56 -7.03 13.97
N ASP A 300 17.60 -6.25 13.50
CA ASP A 300 17.40 -5.95 12.09
C ASP A 300 17.99 -4.58 11.70
N ASP A 301 18.06 -3.66 12.67
CA ASP A 301 18.54 -2.29 12.53
C ASP A 301 19.45 -1.91 13.70
N ASN A 302 20.76 -1.97 13.52
CA ASN A 302 21.73 -1.66 14.57
C ASN A 302 21.56 -0.25 15.16
N LEU A 303 21.09 0.72 14.37
CA LEU A 303 20.83 2.08 14.85
C LEU A 303 19.72 2.13 15.91
N ALA A 304 18.87 1.10 15.98
CA ALA A 304 17.87 0.99 17.01
C ALA A 304 18.46 0.82 18.43
N TYR A 305 19.65 0.27 18.55
CA TYR A 305 20.36 0.23 19.85
C TYR A 305 20.85 1.62 20.28
N ALA A 306 21.30 2.44 19.32
CA ALA A 306 21.67 3.82 19.61
C ALA A 306 20.44 4.65 20.02
N ASP A 307 19.28 4.39 19.41
CA ASP A 307 18.03 5.03 19.83
C ASP A 307 17.61 4.58 21.23
N ALA A 308 17.76 3.27 21.56
CA ALA A 308 17.50 2.76 22.89
C ALA A 308 18.39 3.42 23.97
N LEU A 309 19.66 3.62 23.66
CA LEU A 309 20.59 4.35 24.55
C LEU A 309 20.14 5.80 24.76
N THR A 310 19.77 6.49 23.69
CA THR A 310 19.22 7.87 23.77
C THR A 310 17.96 7.92 24.65
N LEU A 311 17.06 6.94 24.52
CA LEU A 311 15.85 6.87 25.35
C LEU A 311 16.17 6.67 26.84
N LEU A 312 17.18 5.85 27.16
CA LEU A 312 17.66 5.66 28.54
C LEU A 312 18.23 6.95 29.12
N GLU A 313 19.03 7.69 28.34
CA GLU A 313 19.56 9.01 28.70
C GLU A 313 18.45 10.06 28.91
N ARG A 314 17.31 9.88 28.25
CA ARG A 314 16.11 10.72 28.40
C ARG A 314 15.14 10.21 29.47
N GLY A 315 15.54 9.23 30.30
CA GLY A 315 14.79 8.75 31.47
C GLY A 315 13.81 7.59 31.19
N ALA A 316 14.03 6.83 30.12
CA ALA A 316 13.28 5.58 29.94
C ALA A 316 13.60 4.58 31.06
N ASP A 317 12.56 3.98 31.63
CA ASP A 317 12.69 3.00 32.70
C ASP A 317 13.07 1.62 32.15
N PRO A 318 14.31 1.12 32.39
CA PRO A 318 14.76 -0.17 31.91
C PRO A 318 14.09 -1.36 32.64
N ASN A 319 13.44 -1.13 33.77
CA ASN A 319 12.82 -2.16 34.59
C ASN A 319 11.36 -2.44 34.23
N ARG A 320 10.78 -1.61 33.40
CA ARG A 320 9.39 -1.76 32.97
C ARG A 320 9.23 -3.01 32.12
N ALA A 321 8.31 -3.90 32.55
CA ALA A 321 7.99 -5.12 31.82
C ALA A 321 6.80 -4.89 30.87
N ALA A 322 6.84 -5.54 29.72
CA ALA A 322 5.68 -5.68 28.83
C ALA A 322 4.68 -6.72 29.37
N ALA A 323 3.50 -6.81 28.77
CA ALA A 323 2.44 -7.73 29.21
C ALA A 323 2.85 -9.21 29.12
N ASP A 324 3.73 -9.57 28.19
CA ASP A 324 4.33 -10.91 28.06
C ASP A 324 5.46 -11.19 29.04
N GLY A 325 5.74 -10.25 29.95
CA GLY A 325 6.83 -10.32 30.92
C GLY A 325 8.23 -10.07 30.32
N MET A 326 8.31 -9.57 29.08
CA MET A 326 9.56 -9.13 28.48
C MET A 326 10.06 -7.86 29.16
N THR A 327 11.35 -7.84 29.51
CA THR A 327 12.05 -6.67 30.05
C THR A 327 13.24 -6.32 29.19
N PHE A 328 13.77 -5.11 29.34
CA PHE A 328 14.97 -4.66 28.66
C PHE A 328 16.17 -5.60 28.93
N ALA A 329 16.41 -5.98 30.19
CA ALA A 329 17.48 -6.91 30.57
C ALA A 329 17.35 -8.28 29.88
N LYS A 330 16.15 -8.88 29.87
CA LYS A 330 15.90 -10.15 29.19
C LYS A 330 16.19 -10.06 27.70
N MET A 331 15.75 -8.98 27.06
CA MET A 331 15.94 -8.77 25.62
C MET A 331 17.42 -8.60 25.26
N LEU A 332 18.16 -7.79 26.04
CA LEU A 332 19.61 -7.64 25.84
C LEU A 332 20.36 -8.97 25.98
N THR A 333 20.00 -9.77 27.01
CA THR A 333 20.63 -11.09 27.21
C THR A 333 20.36 -12.03 26.04
N GLN A 334 19.15 -12.04 25.49
CA GLN A 334 18.82 -12.82 24.30
C GLN A 334 19.61 -12.38 23.07
N HIS A 335 19.74 -11.07 22.84
CA HIS A 335 20.51 -10.52 21.72
C HIS A 335 22.00 -10.83 21.86
N ARG A 336 22.56 -10.70 23.07
CA ARG A 336 23.97 -11.08 23.36
C ARG A 336 24.24 -12.54 23.00
N ALA A 337 23.33 -13.45 23.40
CA ALA A 337 23.45 -14.86 23.08
C ALA A 337 23.37 -15.13 21.55
N GLN A 338 22.60 -14.35 20.83
CA GLN A 338 22.51 -14.44 19.37
C GLN A 338 23.80 -13.93 18.69
N PHE A 339 24.35 -12.80 19.14
CA PHE A 339 25.61 -12.26 18.61
C PHE A 339 26.81 -13.15 18.93
N ALA A 340 26.82 -13.82 20.08
CA ALA A 340 27.87 -14.81 20.42
C ALA A 340 27.91 -15.98 19.42
N ARG A 341 26.77 -16.37 18.85
CA ARG A 341 26.70 -17.43 17.82
C ARG A 341 27.23 -16.97 16.45
N THR A 342 27.07 -15.69 16.13
CA THR A 342 27.50 -15.11 14.85
C THR A 342 28.92 -14.55 14.89
N LEU A 343 29.57 -14.52 16.06
CA LEU A 343 30.89 -13.94 16.32
C LEU A 343 31.00 -12.46 15.87
N ARG A 344 29.90 -11.75 15.78
CA ARG A 344 29.84 -10.35 15.33
C ARG A 344 28.88 -9.56 16.22
N THR A 345 29.41 -8.71 17.07
CA THR A 345 28.64 -7.81 17.93
C THR A 345 28.66 -6.40 17.32
N PRO A 346 27.50 -5.79 17.00
CA PRO A 346 27.44 -4.41 16.56
C PRO A 346 27.99 -3.45 17.63
N PRO A 347 28.72 -2.38 17.25
CA PRO A 347 29.25 -1.41 18.22
C PRO A 347 28.14 -0.69 18.99
N GLU A 348 27.01 -0.43 18.36
CA GLU A 348 25.85 0.19 19.01
C GLU A 348 25.25 -0.71 20.12
N PHE A 349 25.22 -2.04 19.87
CA PHE A 349 24.81 -2.99 20.91
C PHE A 349 25.84 -3.07 22.04
N ALA A 350 27.14 -3.05 21.71
CA ALA A 350 28.20 -3.07 22.71
C ALA A 350 28.10 -1.86 23.66
N ALA A 351 27.87 -0.65 23.11
CA ALA A 351 27.67 0.56 23.91
C ALA A 351 26.42 0.47 24.81
N LEU A 352 25.31 -0.07 24.28
CA LEU A 352 24.07 -0.26 25.04
C LEU A 352 24.26 -1.31 26.15
N TRP A 353 24.99 -2.38 25.88
CA TRP A 353 25.33 -3.41 26.87
C TRP A 353 26.20 -2.85 27.98
N GLU A 354 27.27 -2.08 27.66
CA GLU A 354 28.14 -1.42 28.63
C GLU A 354 27.35 -0.47 29.54
N TRP A 355 26.42 0.30 28.94
CA TRP A 355 25.50 1.13 29.74
C TRP A 355 24.70 0.29 30.71
N ALA A 356 24.14 -0.84 30.29
CA ALA A 356 23.31 -1.70 31.10
C ALA A 356 24.11 -2.39 32.25
N GLU A 357 25.34 -2.82 31.98
CA GLU A 357 26.26 -3.35 33.00
C GLU A 357 26.58 -2.27 34.06
N LYS A 358 26.95 -1.06 33.64
CA LYS A 358 27.26 0.06 34.52
C LYS A 358 26.10 0.44 35.43
N HIS A 359 24.87 0.24 34.98
CA HIS A 359 23.66 0.54 35.79
C HIS A 359 23.07 -0.67 36.50
N GLY A 360 23.75 -1.82 36.47
CA GLY A 360 23.32 -3.05 37.19
C GLY A 360 22.05 -3.69 36.60
N ILE A 361 21.76 -3.44 35.34
CA ILE A 361 20.60 -4.00 34.63
C ILE A 361 20.90 -5.42 34.14
N VAL A 362 22.14 -5.67 33.69
CA VAL A 362 22.67 -6.97 33.26
C VAL A 362 24.00 -7.26 33.97
N HIS A 363 24.43 -8.53 33.94
CA HIS A 363 25.68 -9.01 34.60
C HIS A 363 26.50 -9.85 33.62
#